data_1885053d2ed2f5a0d48f7e5661e51364
#
_entry.id   1885053d2ed2f5a0d48f7e5661e51364
#
_cell.length_a   1.000
_cell.length_b   1.000
_cell.length_c   1.000
_cell.angle_alpha   90.00
_cell.angle_beta   90.00
_cell.angle_gamma   90.00
#
_symmetry.space_group_name_H-M   'P 1'
#
loop_
_entity.id
_entity.type
_entity.pdbx_description
1 polymer ?
#
loop_
_entity_poly.entity_id
_entity_poly.type
_entity_poly.pdbx_seq_one_letter_code
_entity_poly.pdbx_strand_id
1 'polypeptide(L)'
;MFKVRIAPQAIDDLKEIKRYISDDLFNPQAVADLVALIFEKVQTLASMPQTGARLRTNISILKSYRLIQYKNYLIFYRIEEKNVSVIRILYAKRDYLRLLESDKKEDEDG
;
A
#
# COMPACT_ATOMS: atom_id res chain seq x y z
N MET A 1 -1.53 -16.11 13.39
CA MET A 1 -1.99 -15.20 12.33
C MET A 1 -1.47 -13.80 12.64
N PHE A 2 -0.97 -13.12 11.62
CA PHE A 2 -0.47 -11.75 11.78
C PHE A 2 -1.63 -10.76 11.89
N LYS A 3 -1.41 -9.68 12.63
CA LYS A 3 -2.33 -8.56 12.62
C LYS A 3 -1.97 -7.63 11.47
N VAL A 4 -2.99 -7.14 10.76
CA VAL A 4 -2.78 -6.19 9.67
C VAL A 4 -3.09 -4.79 10.18
N ARG A 5 -2.14 -3.88 10.01
CA ARG A 5 -2.28 -2.47 10.34
C ARG A 5 -2.19 -1.67 9.06
N ILE A 6 -3.01 -0.65 8.95
CA ILE A 6 -3.01 0.23 7.78
C ILE A 6 -2.55 1.60 8.24
N ALA A 7 -1.40 2.04 7.75
CA ALA A 7 -0.86 3.34 8.13
C ALA A 7 -1.79 4.47 7.71
N PRO A 8 -1.82 5.59 8.45
CA PRO A 8 -2.66 6.74 8.08
C PRO A 8 -2.43 7.21 6.66
N GLN A 9 -1.19 7.19 6.19
CA GLN A 9 -0.84 7.60 4.84
C GLN A 9 -1.48 6.66 3.79
N ALA A 10 -1.56 5.36 4.06
CA ALA A 10 -2.22 4.41 3.17
C ALA A 10 -3.74 4.64 3.13
N ILE A 11 -4.31 5.03 4.27
CA ILE A 11 -5.74 5.38 4.33
C ILE A 11 -5.99 6.62 3.48
N ASP A 12 -5.12 7.61 3.56
CA ASP A 12 -5.23 8.81 2.72
C ASP A 12 -5.10 8.47 1.24
N ASP A 13 -4.21 7.53 0.90
CA ASP A 13 -4.08 7.04 -0.48
C ASP A 13 -5.41 6.45 -0.98
N LEU A 14 -6.08 5.64 -0.16
CA LEU A 14 -7.37 5.07 -0.52
C LEU A 14 -8.43 6.13 -0.74
N LYS A 15 -8.44 7.15 0.12
CA LYS A 15 -9.39 8.26 -0.03
C LYS A 15 -9.15 9.03 -1.33
N GLU A 16 -7.90 9.22 -1.70
CA GLU A 16 -7.54 9.90 -2.93
C GLU A 16 -7.94 9.08 -4.16
N ILE A 17 -7.69 7.78 -4.14
CA ILE A 17 -8.10 6.87 -5.21
C ILE A 17 -9.61 6.89 -5.37
N LYS A 18 -10.32 6.81 -4.25
CA LYS A 18 -11.79 6.85 -4.22
C LYS A 18 -12.32 8.14 -4.86
N ARG A 19 -11.75 9.28 -4.47
CA ARG A 19 -12.16 10.58 -5.00
C ARG A 19 -11.92 10.68 -6.49
N TYR A 20 -10.77 10.22 -6.97
CA TYR A 20 -10.43 10.24 -8.39
C TYR A 20 -11.45 9.45 -9.21
N ILE A 21 -11.76 8.23 -8.81
CA ILE A 21 -12.70 7.38 -9.55
C ILE A 21 -14.12 7.93 -9.49
N SER A 22 -14.52 8.42 -8.32
CA SER A 22 -15.86 8.96 -8.11
C SER A 22 -16.09 10.26 -8.90
N ASP A 23 -15.13 11.19 -8.79
CA ASP A 23 -15.31 12.54 -9.35
C ASP A 23 -14.92 12.60 -10.84
N ASP A 24 -13.83 11.94 -11.21
CA ASP A 24 -13.32 12.03 -12.59
C ASP A 24 -13.94 11.00 -13.52
N LEU A 25 -14.25 9.81 -13.02
CA LEU A 25 -14.79 8.72 -13.84
C LEU A 25 -16.30 8.52 -13.64
N PHE A 26 -16.92 9.22 -12.70
CA PHE A 26 -18.37 9.17 -12.43
C PHE A 26 -18.90 7.74 -12.26
N ASN A 27 -18.17 6.90 -11.54
CA ASN A 27 -18.56 5.50 -11.38
C ASN A 27 -18.48 5.06 -9.92
N PRO A 28 -19.51 5.37 -9.10
CA PRO A 28 -19.51 5.02 -7.68
C PRO A 28 -19.44 3.52 -7.41
N GLN A 29 -20.02 2.69 -8.27
CA GLN A 29 -19.97 1.24 -8.07
C GLN A 29 -18.55 0.73 -8.26
N ALA A 30 -17.82 1.25 -9.23
CA ALA A 30 -16.43 0.88 -9.45
C ALA A 30 -15.55 1.24 -8.22
N VAL A 31 -15.87 2.36 -7.56
CA VAL A 31 -15.18 2.76 -6.32
C VAL A 31 -15.38 1.72 -5.23
N ALA A 32 -16.64 1.35 -4.99
CA ALA A 32 -16.97 0.39 -3.94
C ALA A 32 -16.31 -0.95 -4.20
N ASP A 33 -16.34 -1.42 -5.44
CA ASP A 33 -15.74 -2.69 -5.84
C ASP A 33 -14.22 -2.67 -5.67
N LEU A 34 -13.56 -1.60 -6.08
CA LEU A 34 -12.11 -1.47 -5.99
C LEU A 34 -11.65 -1.47 -4.53
N VAL A 35 -12.30 -0.67 -3.68
CA VAL A 35 -11.95 -0.57 -2.26
C VAL A 35 -12.14 -1.92 -1.59
N ALA A 36 -13.26 -2.60 -1.85
CA ALA A 36 -13.53 -3.92 -1.27
C ALA A 36 -12.45 -4.94 -1.67
N LEU A 37 -12.04 -4.93 -2.94
CA LEU A 37 -11.04 -5.87 -3.43
C LEU A 37 -9.64 -5.56 -2.89
N ILE A 38 -9.31 -4.28 -2.70
CA ILE A 38 -8.04 -3.90 -2.06
C ILE A 38 -8.02 -4.41 -0.62
N PHE A 39 -9.10 -4.21 0.14
CA PHE A 39 -9.19 -4.72 1.51
C PHE A 39 -9.08 -6.24 1.55
N GLU A 40 -9.69 -6.94 0.61
CA GLU A 40 -9.60 -8.40 0.51
C GLU A 40 -8.14 -8.83 0.32
N LYS A 41 -7.41 -8.17 -0.58
CA LYS A 41 -5.99 -8.45 -0.80
C LYS A 41 -5.17 -8.19 0.46
N VAL A 42 -5.43 -7.09 1.14
CA VAL A 42 -4.74 -6.74 2.38
C VAL A 42 -4.99 -7.80 3.46
N GLN A 43 -6.22 -8.29 3.59
CA GLN A 43 -6.54 -9.31 4.58
C GLN A 43 -5.83 -10.64 4.33
N THR A 44 -5.51 -10.98 3.10
CA THR A 44 -4.75 -12.20 2.82
C THR A 44 -3.36 -12.16 3.44
N LEU A 45 -2.82 -10.97 3.69
CA LEU A 45 -1.50 -10.82 4.30
C LEU A 45 -1.48 -11.25 5.77
N ALA A 46 -2.63 -11.31 6.42
CA ALA A 46 -2.71 -11.81 7.80
C ALA A 46 -2.30 -13.28 7.90
N SER A 47 -2.67 -14.08 6.90
CA SER A 47 -2.36 -15.51 6.86
C SER A 47 -1.08 -15.80 6.08
N MET A 48 -0.79 -15.00 5.06
CA MET A 48 0.31 -15.24 4.13
C MET A 48 1.10 -13.95 3.90
N PRO A 49 1.81 -13.46 4.93
CA PRO A 49 2.49 -12.16 4.84
C PRO A 49 3.61 -12.12 3.80
N GLN A 50 4.16 -13.27 3.43
CA GLN A 50 5.26 -13.33 2.45
C GLN A 50 4.77 -13.48 1.00
N THR A 51 3.48 -13.32 0.75
CA THR A 51 2.90 -13.42 -0.59
C THR A 51 3.46 -12.38 -1.55
N GLY A 52 3.69 -11.16 -1.06
CA GLY A 52 4.22 -10.08 -1.89
C GLY A 52 5.70 -10.24 -2.19
N ALA A 53 6.12 -9.69 -3.32
CA ALA A 53 7.52 -9.66 -3.72
C ALA A 53 8.28 -8.63 -2.91
N ARG A 54 9.57 -8.88 -2.68
CA ARG A 54 10.44 -7.88 -2.08
C ARG A 54 10.65 -6.72 -3.03
N LEU A 55 10.64 -5.51 -2.49
CA LEU A 55 10.90 -4.32 -3.28
C LEU A 55 12.35 -4.33 -3.77
N ARG A 56 12.53 -4.21 -5.09
CA ARG A 56 13.86 -4.12 -5.68
C ARG A 56 14.33 -2.67 -5.60
N THR A 57 15.38 -2.43 -4.82
CA THR A 57 15.90 -1.09 -4.62
C THR A 57 17.33 -1.14 -4.09
N ASN A 58 18.10 -0.11 -4.43
CA ASN A 58 19.42 0.13 -3.84
C ASN A 58 19.33 1.01 -2.58
N ILE A 59 18.13 1.49 -2.26
CA ILE A 59 17.91 2.35 -1.10
C ILE A 59 17.78 1.47 0.14
N SER A 60 18.79 1.49 1.00
CA SER A 60 18.88 0.60 2.17
C SER A 60 17.65 0.59 3.05
N ILE A 61 17.11 1.78 3.33
CA ILE A 61 15.98 1.92 4.24
C ILE A 61 14.68 1.32 3.71
N LEU A 62 14.64 0.98 2.40
CA LEU A 62 13.45 0.39 1.78
C LEU A 62 13.59 -1.10 1.50
N LYS A 63 14.72 -1.72 1.88
CA LYS A 63 14.95 -3.14 1.54
C LYS A 63 14.01 -4.11 2.23
N SER A 64 13.42 -3.71 3.35
CA SER A 64 12.45 -4.54 4.07
C SER A 64 11.04 -4.47 3.50
N TYR A 65 10.81 -3.59 2.54
CA TYR A 65 9.48 -3.40 1.97
C TYR A 65 9.13 -4.53 1.02
N ARG A 66 7.84 -4.88 1.03
CA ARG A 66 7.24 -5.82 0.08
C ARG A 66 6.08 -5.15 -0.61
N LEU A 67 5.66 -5.71 -1.73
CA LEU A 67 4.52 -5.18 -2.45
C LEU A 67 3.70 -6.30 -3.09
N ILE A 68 2.40 -6.07 -3.17
CA ILE A 68 1.50 -6.85 -4.00
C ILE A 68 0.82 -5.91 -4.98
N GLN A 69 0.59 -6.40 -6.18
CA GLN A 69 -0.07 -5.62 -7.21
C GLN A 69 -1.53 -6.06 -7.34
N TYR A 70 -2.42 -5.07 -7.41
CA TYR A 70 -3.80 -5.30 -7.75
C TYR A 70 -4.21 -4.31 -8.83
N LYS A 71 -4.48 -4.81 -10.04
CA LYS A 71 -4.74 -3.97 -11.21
C LYS A 71 -3.60 -2.96 -11.39
N ASN A 72 -3.90 -1.67 -11.43
CA ASN A 72 -2.91 -0.61 -11.62
C ASN A 72 -2.36 -0.04 -10.32
N TYR A 73 -2.60 -0.72 -9.19
CA TYR A 73 -2.19 -0.23 -7.87
C TYR A 73 -1.18 -1.17 -7.24
N LEU A 74 -0.25 -0.59 -6.49
CA LEU A 74 0.74 -1.31 -5.72
C LEU A 74 0.47 -1.08 -4.23
N ILE A 75 0.38 -2.16 -3.48
CA ILE A 75 0.18 -2.13 -2.03
C ILE A 75 1.53 -2.43 -1.40
N PHE A 76 2.14 -1.42 -0.78
CA PHE A 76 3.44 -1.56 -0.13
C PHE A 76 3.26 -1.86 1.35
N TYR A 77 3.99 -2.85 1.87
CA TYR A 77 3.88 -3.24 3.25
C TYR A 77 5.21 -3.74 3.80
N ARG A 78 5.29 -3.81 5.13
CA ARG A 78 6.41 -4.43 5.84
C ARG A 78 5.88 -5.47 6.80
N ILE A 79 6.70 -6.50 7.03
CA ILE A 79 6.42 -7.50 8.07
C ILE A 79 7.22 -7.08 9.29
N GLU A 80 6.54 -6.84 10.40
CA GLU A 80 7.14 -6.39 11.66
C GLU A 80 6.70 -7.33 12.78
N GLU A 81 7.60 -8.20 13.26
CA GLU A 81 7.28 -9.19 14.28
C GLU A 81 6.01 -9.98 13.94
N LYS A 82 4.89 -9.70 14.60
CA LYS A 82 3.61 -10.36 14.36
C LYS A 82 2.61 -9.48 13.64
N ASN A 83 3.08 -8.38 13.08
CA ASN A 83 2.24 -7.41 12.37
C ASN A 83 2.64 -7.30 10.92
N VAL A 84 1.65 -7.04 10.08
CA VAL A 84 1.87 -6.57 8.71
C VAL A 84 1.42 -5.12 8.68
N SER A 85 2.33 -4.22 8.34
CA SER A 85 2.01 -2.79 8.25
C SER A 85 1.91 -2.39 6.79
N VAL A 86 0.70 -2.04 6.35
CA VAL A 86 0.48 -1.50 5.01
C VAL A 86 0.87 -0.02 5.04
N ILE A 87 1.90 0.32 4.27
CA ILE A 87 2.55 1.64 4.32
C ILE A 87 1.94 2.60 3.32
N ARG A 88 1.78 2.18 2.08
CA ARG A 88 1.24 3.02 1.01
C ARG A 88 0.45 2.18 0.02
N ILE A 89 -0.52 2.81 -0.63
CA ILE A 89 -1.26 2.21 -1.75
C ILE A 89 -1.17 3.22 -2.89
N LEU A 90 -0.36 2.91 -3.90
CA LEU A 90 -0.01 3.86 -4.94
C LEU A 90 -0.33 3.34 -6.33
N TYR A 91 -0.65 4.27 -7.23
CA TYR A 91 -0.77 3.95 -8.64
C TYR A 91 0.59 3.50 -9.18
N ALA A 92 0.61 2.41 -9.94
CA ALA A 92 1.87 1.76 -10.34
C ALA A 92 2.78 2.65 -11.20
N LYS A 93 2.23 3.66 -11.85
CA LYS A 93 2.99 4.58 -12.71
C LYS A 93 3.65 5.74 -11.94
N ARG A 94 3.37 5.87 -10.64
CA ARG A 94 3.99 6.92 -9.83
C ARG A 94 5.44 6.58 -9.52
N ASP A 95 6.22 7.60 -9.24
CA ASP A 95 7.61 7.43 -8.77
C ASP A 95 7.58 7.01 -7.30
N TYR A 96 7.22 5.73 -7.08
CA TYR A 96 6.98 5.22 -5.73
C TYR A 96 8.26 5.12 -4.88
N LEU A 97 9.40 4.84 -5.49
CA LEU A 97 10.65 4.76 -4.72
C LEU A 97 10.98 6.10 -4.06
N ARG A 98 10.77 7.19 -4.78
CA ARG A 98 11.01 8.54 -4.27
C ARG A 98 10.03 8.87 -3.13
N LEU A 99 8.77 8.52 -3.31
CA LEU A 99 7.75 8.75 -2.28
C LEU A 99 8.05 7.95 -1.01
N LEU A 100 8.38 6.69 -1.15
CA LEU A 100 8.69 5.81 -0.02
C LEU A 100 9.94 6.28 0.73
N GLU A 101 10.96 6.71 -0.01
CA GLU A 101 12.18 7.24 0.58
C GLU A 101 11.91 8.52 1.38
N SER A 102 11.13 9.44 0.83
CA SER A 102 10.74 10.68 1.50
C SER A 102 9.98 10.40 2.79
N ASP A 103 8.99 9.51 2.73
CA ASP A 103 8.19 9.14 3.89
C ASP A 103 9.08 8.60 5.02
N LYS A 104 10.02 7.73 4.65
CA LYS A 104 10.91 7.09 5.64
C LYS A 104 11.86 8.08 6.28
N LYS A 105 12.37 9.03 5.51
CA LYS A 105 13.24 10.09 6.03
C LYS A 105 12.50 11.01 6.98
N GLU A 106 11.25 11.34 6.69
CA GLU A 106 10.42 12.14 7.59
C GLU A 106 10.20 11.42 8.92
N ASP A 107 9.94 10.12 8.88
CA ASP A 107 9.76 9.30 10.07
C ASP A 107 11.03 9.27 10.93
N GLU A 108 12.20 9.22 10.30
CA GLU A 108 13.49 9.19 11.01
C GLU A 108 13.83 10.56 11.61
N ASP A 109 13.49 11.64 10.93
CA ASP A 109 13.76 13.00 11.36
C ASP A 109 12.75 13.51 12.40
N GLY A 110 11.59 12.90 12.40
CA GLY A 110 10.53 13.26 13.33
C GLY A 110 10.60 12.47 14.59
#